data_64474400730530ca676900477444ec60
#
_entry.id   64474400730530ca676900477444ec60
#
_cell.length_a   1.000
_cell.length_b   1.000
_cell.length_c   1.000
_cell.angle_alpha   90.00
_cell.angle_beta   90.00
_cell.angle_gamma   90.00
#
_symmetry.space_group_name_H-M   'P 1'
#
loop_
_entity.id
_entity.type
_entity.pdbx_description
1 polymer ?
#
loop_
_entity_poly.entity_id
_entity_poly.type
_entity_poly.pdbx_seq_one_letter_code
_entity_poly.pdbx_strand_id
1 'polypeptide(L)'
;MLDTNIALFVAASLAVIFAPGPDNIYVLTRGVAQGREVALASAWGMCSGLLLHTTLAAVGLSAILARSAVAFSVIKYAGAVYLFYLGVRALLSEDEFVSPEEEPPRARLRSFFFRGLTMNLLNPKVAVFFLAFLPQFAVPNEATTGAAALRFLALGLIFALLSLAVFSAIALSASILGDRLSRNPRFANALRWLTGCVLVGLGVRLALSGRQ
;
A
#
# COMPACT_ATOMS: atom_id res chain seq x y z
N MET A 1 25.49 -6.04 -2.30
CA MET A 1 24.72 -5.19 -1.38
C MET A 1 23.44 -4.59 -2.01
N LEU A 2 23.45 -4.13 -3.28
CA LEU A 2 22.26 -3.59 -3.95
C LEU A 2 21.15 -4.65 -4.08
N ASP A 3 21.48 -5.89 -4.41
CA ASP A 3 20.52 -6.97 -4.63
C ASP A 3 19.73 -7.35 -3.36
N THR A 4 20.40 -7.37 -2.21
CA THR A 4 19.77 -7.69 -0.92
C THR A 4 18.78 -6.61 -0.49
N ASN A 5 19.08 -5.35 -0.75
CA ASN A 5 18.20 -4.23 -0.42
C ASN A 5 16.95 -4.22 -1.32
N ILE A 6 17.08 -4.52 -2.62
CA ILE A 6 15.95 -4.61 -3.55
C ILE A 6 15.05 -5.81 -3.20
N ALA A 7 15.62 -6.98 -2.93
CA ALA A 7 14.86 -8.16 -2.53
C ALA A 7 14.05 -7.90 -1.25
N LEU A 8 14.66 -7.24 -0.27
CA LEU A 8 13.99 -6.85 0.96
C LEU A 8 12.89 -5.80 0.73
N PHE A 9 13.14 -4.83 -0.17
CA PHE A 9 12.12 -3.86 -0.57
C PHE A 9 10.92 -4.56 -1.23
N VAL A 10 11.16 -5.47 -2.18
CA VAL A 10 10.11 -6.23 -2.86
C VAL A 10 9.31 -7.08 -1.85
N ALA A 11 9.99 -7.79 -0.94
CA ALA A 11 9.33 -8.57 0.11
C ALA A 11 8.45 -7.70 1.02
N ALA A 12 8.96 -6.55 1.47
CA ALA A 12 8.21 -5.60 2.28
C ALA A 12 7.04 -4.97 1.50
N SER A 13 7.26 -4.63 0.23
CA SER A 13 6.21 -4.12 -0.65
C SER A 13 5.08 -5.12 -0.80
N LEU A 14 5.38 -6.38 -1.13
CA LEU A 14 4.39 -7.44 -1.24
C LEU A 14 3.65 -7.65 0.08
N ALA A 15 4.36 -7.63 1.21
CA ALA A 15 3.76 -7.75 2.53
C ALA A 15 2.73 -6.63 2.80
N VAL A 16 3.05 -5.37 2.45
CA VAL A 16 2.11 -4.24 2.56
C VAL A 16 0.97 -4.34 1.56
N ILE A 17 1.23 -4.74 0.31
CA ILE A 17 0.22 -4.85 -0.74
C ILE A 17 -0.79 -5.95 -0.40
N PHE A 18 -0.31 -7.13 0.03
CA PHE A 18 -1.18 -8.25 0.43
C PHE A 18 -1.91 -8.00 1.75
N ALA A 19 -1.37 -7.14 2.60
CA ALA A 19 -2.04 -6.76 3.84
C ALA A 19 -3.45 -6.22 3.54
N PRO A 20 -4.55 -6.89 3.96
CA PRO A 20 -5.89 -6.42 3.71
C PRO A 20 -6.06 -4.98 4.22
N GLY A 21 -6.59 -4.15 3.37
CA GLY A 21 -6.82 -2.74 3.64
C GLY A 21 -7.90 -2.20 2.72
N PRO A 22 -8.22 -0.90 2.81
CA PRO A 22 -9.29 -0.31 2.03
C PRO A 22 -9.16 -0.60 0.53
N ASP A 23 -7.93 -0.54 -0.02
CA ASP A 23 -7.67 -0.79 -1.45
C ASP A 23 -8.04 -2.21 -1.86
N ASN A 24 -7.55 -3.23 -1.13
CA ASN A 24 -7.80 -4.64 -1.43
C ASN A 24 -9.28 -4.98 -1.30
N ILE A 25 -9.91 -4.48 -0.22
CA ILE A 25 -11.34 -4.68 0.05
C ILE A 25 -12.17 -4.04 -1.06
N TYR A 26 -11.83 -2.83 -1.47
CA TYR A 26 -12.55 -2.12 -2.52
C TYR A 26 -12.47 -2.85 -3.86
N VAL A 27 -11.28 -3.26 -4.31
CA VAL A 27 -11.14 -4.02 -5.57
C VAL A 27 -11.92 -5.32 -5.51
N LEU A 28 -11.82 -6.05 -4.39
CA LEU A 28 -12.53 -7.32 -4.20
C LEU A 28 -14.06 -7.13 -4.23
N THR A 29 -14.59 -6.20 -3.44
CA THR A 29 -16.04 -5.95 -3.34
C THR A 29 -16.61 -5.47 -4.66
N ARG A 30 -15.90 -4.59 -5.39
CA ARG A 30 -16.32 -4.18 -6.74
C ARG A 30 -16.29 -5.33 -7.73
N GLY A 31 -15.30 -6.21 -7.65
CA GLY A 31 -15.21 -7.40 -8.49
C GLY A 31 -16.34 -8.40 -8.26
N VAL A 32 -16.73 -8.59 -6.99
CA VAL A 32 -17.86 -9.46 -6.62
C VAL A 32 -19.19 -8.84 -7.04
N ALA A 33 -19.40 -7.55 -6.76
CA ALA A 33 -20.71 -6.89 -6.95
C ALA A 33 -20.97 -6.46 -8.39
N GLN A 34 -19.95 -6.02 -9.15
CA GLN A 34 -20.10 -5.35 -10.45
C GLN A 34 -19.23 -5.95 -11.55
N GLY A 35 -18.44 -6.97 -11.21
CA GLY A 35 -17.64 -7.72 -12.16
C GLY A 35 -16.22 -7.18 -12.37
N ARG A 36 -15.44 -7.99 -13.10
CA ARG A 36 -13.99 -7.80 -13.26
C ARG A 36 -13.58 -6.47 -13.90
N GLU A 37 -14.38 -5.94 -14.81
CA GLU A 37 -14.03 -4.70 -15.54
C GLU A 37 -14.02 -3.49 -14.60
N VAL A 38 -15.02 -3.42 -13.70
CA VAL A 38 -15.12 -2.39 -12.67
C VAL A 38 -13.98 -2.49 -11.68
N ALA A 39 -13.67 -3.72 -11.22
CA ALA A 39 -12.54 -3.97 -10.31
C ALA A 39 -11.20 -3.60 -10.95
N LEU A 40 -10.97 -3.93 -12.22
CA LEU A 40 -9.77 -3.55 -12.95
C LEU A 40 -9.68 -2.03 -13.13
N ALA A 41 -10.78 -1.35 -13.47
CA ALA A 41 -10.79 0.12 -13.57
C ALA A 41 -10.40 0.77 -12.22
N SER A 42 -10.90 0.22 -11.11
CA SER A 42 -10.53 0.65 -9.76
C SER A 42 -9.04 0.41 -9.48
N ALA A 43 -8.52 -0.77 -9.82
CA ALA A 43 -7.11 -1.12 -9.65
C ALA A 43 -6.18 -0.18 -10.43
N TRP A 44 -6.51 0.15 -11.68
CA TRP A 44 -5.77 1.14 -12.46
C TRP A 44 -5.81 2.53 -11.83
N GLY A 45 -6.95 2.96 -11.30
CA GLY A 45 -7.08 4.22 -10.56
C GLY A 45 -6.15 4.25 -9.34
N MET A 46 -6.16 3.18 -8.53
CA MET A 46 -5.27 3.06 -7.37
C MET A 46 -3.80 3.10 -7.74
N CYS A 47 -3.40 2.38 -8.79
CA CYS A 47 -2.01 2.40 -9.24
C CYS A 47 -1.59 3.78 -9.77
N SER A 48 -2.50 4.54 -10.36
CA SER A 48 -2.25 5.95 -10.71
C SER A 48 -2.02 6.81 -9.46
N GLY A 49 -2.72 6.54 -8.35
CA GLY A 49 -2.46 7.15 -7.05
C GLY A 49 -1.07 6.86 -6.50
N LEU A 50 -0.59 5.62 -6.67
CA LEU A 50 0.77 5.24 -6.29
C LEU A 50 1.84 6.02 -7.09
N LEU A 51 1.61 6.28 -8.37
CA LEU A 51 2.52 7.11 -9.16
C LEU A 51 2.55 8.56 -8.68
N LEU A 52 1.43 9.10 -8.22
CA LEU A 52 1.40 10.42 -7.57
C LEU A 52 2.16 10.41 -6.24
N HIS A 53 1.96 9.41 -5.38
CA HIS A 53 2.76 9.24 -4.17
C HIS A 53 4.25 9.12 -4.47
N THR A 54 4.62 8.39 -5.52
CA THR A 54 6.00 8.24 -5.99
C THR A 54 6.61 9.59 -6.37
N THR A 55 5.88 10.38 -7.15
CA THR A 55 6.33 11.71 -7.59
C THR A 55 6.48 12.66 -6.40
N LEU A 56 5.49 12.68 -5.50
CA LEU A 56 5.55 13.49 -4.28
C LEU A 56 6.72 13.08 -3.38
N ALA A 57 6.99 11.79 -3.24
CA ALA A 57 8.15 11.31 -2.49
C ALA A 57 9.48 11.72 -3.17
N ALA A 58 9.58 11.56 -4.49
CA ALA A 58 10.79 11.92 -5.23
C ALA A 58 11.11 13.42 -5.12
N VAL A 59 10.12 14.30 -5.19
CA VAL A 59 10.32 15.75 -5.12
C VAL A 59 10.37 16.25 -3.68
N GLY A 60 9.38 15.89 -2.87
CA GLY A 60 9.21 16.44 -1.51
C GLY A 60 10.14 15.82 -0.50
N LEU A 61 10.21 14.50 -0.45
CA LEU A 61 10.96 13.77 0.56
C LEU A 61 12.47 13.88 0.34
N SER A 62 12.93 13.91 -0.93
CA SER A 62 14.33 14.19 -1.25
C SER A 62 14.78 15.55 -0.70
N ALA A 63 13.93 16.56 -0.78
CA ALA A 63 14.23 17.90 -0.25
C ALA A 63 14.25 17.92 1.29
N ILE A 64 13.35 17.19 1.95
CA ILE A 64 13.31 17.10 3.41
C ILE A 64 14.57 16.39 3.94
N LEU A 65 14.92 15.26 3.32
CA LEU A 65 16.11 14.47 3.71
C LEU A 65 17.40 15.29 3.57
N ALA A 66 17.50 16.11 2.52
CA ALA A 66 18.66 16.97 2.29
C ALA A 66 18.78 18.12 3.31
N ARG A 67 17.66 18.53 3.94
CA ARG A 67 17.63 19.75 4.75
C ARG A 67 17.45 19.52 6.25
N SER A 68 16.84 18.41 6.69
CA SER A 68 16.51 18.23 8.11
C SER A 68 16.46 16.76 8.53
N ALA A 69 17.48 16.37 9.29
CA ALA A 69 17.53 15.07 9.95
C ALA A 69 16.43 14.89 11.00
N VAL A 70 16.04 15.97 11.65
CA VAL A 70 14.98 15.95 12.68
C VAL A 70 13.63 15.71 12.00
N ALA A 71 13.32 16.43 10.91
CA ALA A 71 12.07 16.23 10.18
C ALA A 71 11.93 14.78 9.69
N PHE A 72 13.00 14.20 9.16
CA PHE A 72 13.00 12.80 8.78
C PHE A 72 12.72 11.85 9.95
N SER A 73 13.38 12.08 11.10
CA SER A 73 13.18 11.27 12.29
C SER A 73 11.74 11.33 12.79
N VAL A 74 11.13 12.52 12.79
CA VAL A 74 9.71 12.70 13.15
C VAL A 74 8.80 11.90 12.21
N ILE A 75 8.99 12.01 10.90
CA ILE A 75 8.21 11.25 9.91
C ILE A 75 8.39 9.75 10.11
N LYS A 76 9.62 9.30 10.33
CA LYS A 76 9.94 7.88 10.56
C LYS A 76 9.22 7.32 11.78
N TYR A 77 9.34 7.98 12.94
CA TYR A 77 8.72 7.48 14.17
C TYR A 77 7.19 7.62 14.15
N ALA A 78 6.64 8.69 13.60
CA ALA A 78 5.20 8.83 13.40
C ALA A 78 4.67 7.70 12.50
N GLY A 79 5.38 7.40 11.41
CA GLY A 79 5.05 6.30 10.51
C GLY A 79 5.14 4.92 11.18
N ALA A 80 6.17 4.69 12.01
CA ALA A 80 6.33 3.45 12.76
C ALA A 80 5.17 3.21 13.74
N VAL A 81 4.81 4.24 14.52
CA VAL A 81 3.66 4.21 15.45
C VAL A 81 2.36 3.96 14.69
N TYR A 82 2.20 4.62 13.54
CA TYR A 82 0.98 4.47 12.75
C TYR A 82 0.86 3.07 12.11
N LEU A 83 1.94 2.50 11.57
CA LEU A 83 1.94 1.11 11.06
C LEU A 83 1.65 0.11 12.18
N PHE A 84 2.26 0.33 13.35
CA PHE A 84 1.98 -0.48 14.54
C PHE A 84 0.50 -0.40 14.94
N TYR A 85 -0.06 0.81 15.01
CA TYR A 85 -1.48 1.02 15.30
C TYR A 85 -2.40 0.30 14.30
N LEU A 86 -2.13 0.44 12.99
CA LEU A 86 -2.91 -0.26 11.95
C LEU A 86 -2.81 -1.78 12.09
N GLY A 87 -1.62 -2.28 12.41
CA GLY A 87 -1.40 -3.70 12.62
C GLY A 87 -2.18 -4.24 13.84
N VAL A 88 -2.10 -3.56 14.97
CA VAL A 88 -2.88 -3.92 16.17
C VAL A 88 -4.38 -3.81 15.91
N ARG A 89 -4.83 -2.75 15.26
CA ARG A 89 -6.23 -2.60 14.85
C ARG A 89 -6.69 -3.77 13.97
N ALA A 90 -5.87 -4.17 12.98
CA ALA A 90 -6.20 -5.31 12.13
C ALA A 90 -6.30 -6.63 12.91
N LEU A 91 -5.48 -6.83 13.96
CA LEU A 91 -5.55 -8.02 14.82
C LEU A 91 -6.79 -8.04 15.70
N LEU A 92 -7.23 -6.87 16.16
CA LEU A 92 -8.33 -6.73 17.12
C LEU A 92 -9.70 -6.52 16.46
N SER A 93 -9.76 -6.15 15.17
CA SER A 93 -11.02 -5.91 14.48
C SER A 93 -11.78 -7.23 14.30
N GLU A 94 -13.06 -7.22 14.64
CA GLU A 94 -14.02 -8.28 14.33
C GLU A 94 -14.84 -7.95 13.07
N ASP A 95 -14.50 -6.84 12.40
CA ASP A 95 -15.25 -6.30 11.27
C ASP A 95 -15.36 -7.33 10.15
N GLU A 96 -16.57 -7.71 9.82
CA GLU A 96 -16.92 -8.42 8.61
C GLU A 96 -16.55 -7.56 7.40
N PHE A 97 -16.17 -8.22 6.29
CA PHE A 97 -15.94 -7.52 5.02
C PHE A 97 -17.14 -6.65 4.70
N VAL A 98 -16.90 -5.34 4.63
CA VAL A 98 -17.92 -4.31 4.40
C VAL A 98 -18.76 -4.69 3.18
N SER A 99 -20.08 -4.75 3.37
CA SER A 99 -21.02 -4.93 2.26
C SER A 99 -20.83 -3.82 1.24
N PRO A 100 -20.85 -4.14 -0.07
CA PRO A 100 -20.70 -3.13 -1.09
C PRO A 100 -21.83 -2.08 -0.96
N GLU A 101 -21.47 -0.79 -0.93
CA GLU A 101 -22.49 0.24 -1.12
C GLU A 101 -23.20 0.01 -2.45
N GLU A 102 -24.53 0.00 -2.45
CA GLU A 102 -25.35 -0.10 -3.65
C GLU A 102 -25.12 1.15 -4.51
N GLU A 103 -24.45 0.97 -5.64
CA GLU A 103 -24.24 2.03 -6.62
C GLU A 103 -25.24 1.90 -7.77
N PRO A 104 -25.62 3.05 -8.39
CA PRO A 104 -26.53 3.01 -9.52
C PRO A 104 -25.99 2.14 -10.66
N PRO A 105 -26.84 1.32 -11.30
CA PRO A 105 -26.44 0.31 -12.29
C PRO A 105 -25.74 0.84 -13.55
N ARG A 106 -25.60 2.15 -13.71
CA ARG A 106 -25.03 2.83 -14.88
C ARG A 106 -23.78 3.67 -14.59
N ALA A 107 -23.08 3.44 -13.51
CA ALA A 107 -21.82 4.14 -13.25
C ALA A 107 -20.78 3.76 -14.32
N ARG A 108 -20.15 4.78 -14.94
CA ARG A 108 -19.14 4.57 -16.00
C ARG A 108 -17.83 4.07 -15.37
N LEU A 109 -17.09 3.21 -16.07
CA LEU A 109 -15.76 2.72 -15.63
C LEU A 109 -14.82 3.85 -15.20
N ARG A 110 -14.92 5.02 -15.84
CA ARG A 110 -14.18 6.22 -15.44
C ARG A 110 -14.47 6.65 -14.00
N SER A 111 -15.70 6.51 -13.51
CA SER A 111 -16.04 6.84 -12.12
C SER A 111 -15.28 5.94 -11.15
N PHE A 112 -15.22 4.64 -11.41
CA PHE A 112 -14.50 3.68 -10.58
C PHE A 112 -12.99 3.90 -10.60
N PHE A 113 -12.42 4.30 -11.73
CA PHE A 113 -11.02 4.72 -11.82
C PHE A 113 -10.74 5.89 -10.89
N PHE A 114 -11.51 6.98 -10.95
CA PHE A 114 -11.28 8.16 -10.10
C PHE A 114 -11.54 7.88 -8.62
N ARG A 115 -12.50 7.01 -8.29
CA ARG A 115 -12.71 6.57 -6.90
C ARG A 115 -11.52 5.76 -6.39
N GLY A 116 -11.01 4.82 -7.19
CA GLY A 116 -9.80 4.08 -6.85
C GLY A 116 -8.60 5.01 -6.65
N LEU A 117 -8.40 5.97 -7.54
CA LEU A 117 -7.37 7.01 -7.43
C LEU A 117 -7.49 7.77 -6.10
N THR A 118 -8.67 8.33 -5.82
CA THR A 118 -8.91 9.11 -4.60
C THR A 118 -8.73 8.26 -3.35
N MET A 119 -9.26 7.04 -3.34
CA MET A 119 -9.13 6.12 -2.20
C MET A 119 -7.67 5.81 -1.91
N ASN A 120 -6.86 5.55 -2.94
CA ASN A 120 -5.44 5.27 -2.75
C ASN A 120 -4.67 6.51 -2.27
N LEU A 121 -4.95 7.69 -2.83
CA LEU A 121 -4.33 8.94 -2.38
C LEU A 121 -4.62 9.26 -0.92
N LEU A 122 -5.83 8.95 -0.46
CA LEU A 122 -6.25 9.15 0.92
C LEU A 122 -5.94 7.95 1.81
N ASN A 123 -5.35 6.87 1.26
CA ASN A 123 -5.02 5.69 2.04
C ASN A 123 -3.80 5.93 2.94
N PRO A 124 -4.01 6.02 4.26
CA PRO A 124 -2.92 6.35 5.17
C PRO A 124 -1.86 5.24 5.24
N LYS A 125 -2.21 3.98 4.97
CA LYS A 125 -1.25 2.87 4.87
C LYS A 125 -0.22 3.13 3.76
N VAL A 126 -0.69 3.57 2.59
CA VAL A 126 0.15 3.90 1.44
C VAL A 126 1.00 5.14 1.74
N ALA A 127 0.37 6.20 2.23
CA ALA A 127 1.08 7.43 2.56
C ALA A 127 2.25 7.19 3.54
N VAL A 128 2.02 6.42 4.61
CA VAL A 128 3.06 6.08 5.58
C VAL A 128 4.17 5.22 4.95
N PHE A 129 3.81 4.25 4.11
CA PHE A 129 4.81 3.44 3.41
C PHE A 129 5.73 4.33 2.55
N PHE A 130 5.17 5.25 1.78
CA PHE A 130 5.95 6.15 0.93
C PHE A 130 6.75 7.17 1.74
N LEU A 131 6.21 7.72 2.82
CA LEU A 131 6.87 8.76 3.59
C LEU A 131 7.93 8.24 4.56
N ALA A 132 7.69 7.10 5.19
CA ALA A 132 8.52 6.62 6.28
C ALA A 132 9.35 5.38 5.92
N PHE A 133 8.83 4.49 5.09
CA PHE A 133 9.48 3.21 4.80
C PHE A 133 10.30 3.25 3.49
N LEU A 134 9.76 3.81 2.41
CA LEU A 134 10.45 3.92 1.12
C LEU A 134 11.85 4.60 1.22
N PRO A 135 12.04 5.66 2.01
CA PRO A 135 13.34 6.33 2.12
C PRO A 135 14.48 5.44 2.61
N GLN A 136 14.19 4.42 3.40
CA GLN A 136 15.21 3.51 3.92
C GLN A 136 15.90 2.70 2.82
N PHE A 137 15.29 2.61 1.64
CA PHE A 137 15.82 1.90 0.48
C PHE A 137 16.36 2.86 -0.60
N ALA A 138 15.97 4.12 -0.55
CA ALA A 138 16.25 5.08 -1.61
C ALA A 138 17.52 5.89 -1.39
N VAL A 139 17.93 6.13 -0.14
CA VAL A 139 19.01 7.06 0.20
C VAL A 139 20.23 6.32 0.72
N PRO A 140 21.29 6.15 -0.07
CA PRO A 140 22.62 5.83 0.46
C PRO A 140 23.25 7.10 1.04
N ASN A 141 24.18 6.93 1.97
CA ASN A 141 24.86 7.99 2.74
C ASN A 141 25.52 9.12 1.93
N GLU A 142 25.70 8.96 0.63
CA GLU A 142 26.40 9.91 -0.24
C GLU A 142 25.62 10.32 -1.50
N ALA A 143 24.31 10.02 -1.59
CA ALA A 143 23.54 10.33 -2.79
C ALA A 143 23.24 11.83 -2.91
N THR A 144 23.56 12.39 -4.07
CA THR A 144 23.07 13.72 -4.46
C THR A 144 21.54 13.72 -4.52
N THR A 145 20.91 14.90 -4.33
CA THR A 145 19.45 15.04 -4.36
C THR A 145 18.83 14.44 -5.64
N GLY A 146 19.50 14.55 -6.78
CA GLY A 146 19.03 13.97 -8.05
C GLY A 146 19.08 12.44 -8.07
N ALA A 147 20.15 11.83 -7.53
CA ALA A 147 20.24 10.38 -7.44
C ALA A 147 19.21 9.79 -6.47
N ALA A 148 18.92 10.47 -5.37
CA ALA A 148 17.88 10.09 -4.45
C ALA A 148 16.49 10.13 -5.13
N ALA A 149 16.17 11.21 -5.85
CA ALA A 149 14.90 11.34 -6.55
C ALA A 149 14.71 10.21 -7.59
N LEU A 150 15.75 9.88 -8.37
CA LEU A 150 15.70 8.79 -9.35
C LEU A 150 15.44 7.44 -8.67
N ARG A 151 16.05 7.18 -7.51
CA ARG A 151 15.80 5.96 -6.74
C ARG A 151 14.38 5.90 -6.21
N PHE A 152 13.85 7.01 -5.70
CA PHE A 152 12.44 7.08 -5.30
C PHE A 152 11.50 6.74 -6.45
N LEU A 153 11.75 7.28 -7.65
CA LEU A 153 10.98 6.98 -8.85
C LEU A 153 11.08 5.50 -9.22
N ALA A 154 12.26 4.90 -9.21
CA ALA A 154 12.46 3.50 -9.54
C ALA A 154 11.75 2.57 -8.55
N LEU A 155 11.96 2.79 -7.24
CA LEU A 155 11.32 1.98 -6.19
C LEU A 155 9.80 2.15 -6.18
N GLY A 156 9.30 3.39 -6.36
CA GLY A 156 7.87 3.66 -6.45
C GLY A 156 7.24 3.02 -7.68
N LEU A 157 7.93 2.98 -8.82
CA LEU A 157 7.47 2.27 -10.01
C LEU A 157 7.41 0.76 -9.78
N ILE A 158 8.42 0.17 -9.13
CA ILE A 158 8.40 -1.26 -8.75
C ILE A 158 7.20 -1.53 -7.85
N PHE A 159 6.96 -0.71 -6.84
CA PHE A 159 5.80 -0.84 -5.95
C PHE A 159 4.47 -0.75 -6.72
N ALA A 160 4.33 0.21 -7.64
CA ALA A 160 3.13 0.38 -8.45
C ALA A 160 2.88 -0.82 -9.38
N LEU A 161 3.92 -1.39 -9.99
CA LEU A 161 3.81 -2.57 -10.85
C LEU A 161 3.42 -3.82 -10.04
N LEU A 162 4.03 -4.03 -8.88
CA LEU A 162 3.65 -5.12 -7.97
C LEU A 162 2.20 -4.96 -7.50
N SER A 163 1.79 -3.74 -7.15
CA SER A 163 0.41 -3.45 -6.75
C SER A 163 -0.58 -3.71 -7.89
N LEU A 164 -0.24 -3.29 -9.10
CA LEU A 164 -1.07 -3.54 -10.29
C LEU A 164 -1.25 -5.04 -10.53
N ALA A 165 -0.17 -5.82 -10.41
CA ALA A 165 -0.25 -7.27 -10.56
C ALA A 165 -1.16 -7.91 -9.51
N VAL A 166 -1.00 -7.53 -8.24
CA VAL A 166 -1.80 -8.08 -7.13
C VAL A 166 -3.27 -7.64 -7.23
N PHE A 167 -3.53 -6.35 -7.44
CA PHE A 167 -4.91 -5.85 -7.59
C PHE A 167 -5.61 -6.42 -8.81
N SER A 168 -4.90 -6.62 -9.93
CA SER A 168 -5.43 -7.30 -11.10
C SER A 168 -5.75 -8.77 -10.81
N ALA A 169 -4.89 -9.47 -10.08
CA ALA A 169 -5.17 -10.84 -9.65
C ALA A 169 -6.41 -10.91 -8.75
N ILE A 170 -6.55 -9.99 -7.77
CA ILE A 170 -7.76 -9.87 -6.95
C ILE A 170 -8.99 -9.60 -7.82
N ALA A 171 -8.92 -8.65 -8.76
CA ALA A 171 -10.04 -8.30 -9.63
C ALA A 171 -10.50 -9.46 -10.50
N LEU A 172 -9.56 -10.24 -11.06
CA LEU A 172 -9.84 -11.39 -11.92
C LEU A 172 -10.37 -12.59 -11.15
N SER A 173 -9.95 -12.76 -9.89
CA SER A 173 -10.39 -13.85 -9.00
C SER A 173 -11.48 -13.45 -8.02
N ALA A 174 -12.06 -12.26 -8.15
CA ALA A 174 -12.94 -11.67 -7.16
C ALA A 174 -14.15 -12.55 -6.81
N SER A 175 -14.78 -13.19 -7.78
CA SER A 175 -15.92 -14.08 -7.54
C SER A 175 -15.53 -15.29 -6.68
N ILE A 176 -14.40 -15.94 -6.99
CA ILE A 176 -13.90 -17.11 -6.25
C ILE A 176 -13.43 -16.68 -4.85
N LEU A 177 -12.72 -15.58 -4.76
CA LEU A 177 -12.17 -15.08 -3.51
C LEU A 177 -13.28 -14.56 -2.57
N GLY A 178 -14.29 -13.89 -3.12
CA GLY A 178 -15.46 -13.44 -2.38
C GLY A 178 -16.24 -14.60 -1.79
N ASP A 179 -16.50 -15.65 -2.59
CA ASP A 179 -17.15 -16.88 -2.13
C ASP A 179 -16.36 -17.58 -1.02
N ARG A 180 -15.04 -17.64 -1.12
CA ARG A 180 -14.19 -18.24 -0.09
C ARG A 180 -14.19 -17.43 1.20
N LEU A 181 -14.13 -16.11 1.12
CA LEU A 181 -14.14 -15.23 2.28
C LEU A 181 -15.48 -15.28 3.03
N SER A 182 -16.60 -15.28 2.29
CA SER A 182 -17.94 -15.34 2.89
C SER A 182 -18.26 -16.71 3.49
N ARG A 183 -17.75 -17.80 2.89
CA ARG A 183 -18.04 -19.19 3.36
C ARG A 183 -17.04 -19.75 4.35
N ASN A 184 -15.86 -19.14 4.49
CA ASN A 184 -14.80 -19.65 5.35
C ASN A 184 -14.24 -18.60 6.31
N PRO A 185 -14.84 -18.43 7.50
CA PRO A 185 -14.38 -17.48 8.50
C PRO A 185 -12.91 -17.70 8.93
N ARG A 186 -12.41 -18.95 8.86
CA ARG A 186 -11.02 -19.27 9.20
C ARG A 186 -10.06 -18.65 8.20
N PHE A 187 -10.42 -18.63 6.91
CA PHE A 187 -9.61 -18.02 5.86
C PHE A 187 -9.56 -16.49 6.01
N ALA A 188 -10.72 -15.86 6.24
CA ALA A 188 -10.80 -14.43 6.52
C ALA A 188 -9.95 -14.05 7.76
N ASN A 189 -10.06 -14.85 8.82
CA ASN A 189 -9.30 -14.65 10.05
C ASN A 189 -7.79 -14.83 9.86
N ALA A 190 -7.36 -15.86 9.13
CA ALA A 190 -5.94 -16.07 8.81
C ALA A 190 -5.35 -14.88 8.02
N LEU A 191 -6.10 -14.33 7.06
CA LEU A 191 -5.69 -13.16 6.28
C LEU A 191 -5.58 -11.92 7.17
N ARG A 192 -6.51 -11.71 8.09
CA ARG A 192 -6.50 -10.65 9.10
C ARG A 192 -5.25 -10.72 10.00
N TRP A 193 -4.98 -11.91 10.55
CA TRP A 193 -3.81 -12.14 11.39
C TRP A 193 -2.49 -11.91 10.63
N LEU A 194 -2.39 -12.40 9.40
CA LEU A 194 -1.23 -12.16 8.54
C LEU A 194 -1.00 -10.66 8.34
N THR A 195 -2.06 -9.91 8.04
CA THR A 195 -2.01 -8.45 7.89
C THR A 195 -1.50 -7.76 9.13
N GLY A 196 -2.12 -8.05 10.27
CA GLY A 196 -1.76 -7.43 11.52
C GLY A 196 -0.31 -7.68 11.90
N CYS A 197 0.15 -8.95 11.82
CA CYS A 197 1.53 -9.32 12.10
C CYS A 197 2.52 -8.63 11.16
N VAL A 198 2.22 -8.55 9.87
CA VAL A 198 3.07 -7.86 8.88
C VAL A 198 3.18 -6.37 9.20
N LEU A 199 2.06 -5.68 9.43
CA LEU A 199 2.07 -4.25 9.72
C LEU A 199 2.77 -3.92 11.05
N VAL A 200 2.53 -4.73 12.10
CA VAL A 200 3.26 -4.61 13.37
C VAL A 200 4.77 -4.81 13.16
N GLY A 201 5.15 -5.88 12.44
CA GLY A 201 6.55 -6.19 12.15
C GLY A 201 7.25 -5.07 11.37
N LEU A 202 6.57 -4.49 10.37
CA LEU A 202 7.08 -3.35 9.60
C LEU A 202 7.21 -2.08 10.47
N GLY A 203 6.25 -1.81 11.34
CA GLY A 203 6.29 -0.69 12.28
C GLY A 203 7.46 -0.81 13.25
N VAL A 204 7.64 -1.98 13.85
CA VAL A 204 8.78 -2.27 14.76
C VAL A 204 10.11 -2.15 14.00
N ARG A 205 10.22 -2.76 12.83
CA ARG A 205 11.41 -2.66 12.00
C ARG A 205 11.76 -1.21 11.65
N LEU A 206 10.75 -0.41 11.27
CA LEU A 206 10.91 1.00 10.97
C LEU A 206 11.43 1.78 12.18
N ALA A 207 10.90 1.51 13.36
CA ALA A 207 11.36 2.15 14.60
C ALA A 207 12.81 1.81 14.94
N LEU A 208 13.20 0.53 14.76
CA LEU A 208 14.54 0.03 15.08
C LEU A 208 15.58 0.31 14.00
N SER A 209 15.17 0.64 12.76
CA SER A 209 16.13 0.97 11.70
C SER A 209 16.92 2.22 12.09
N GLY A 210 18.23 2.04 12.28
CA GLY A 210 19.17 3.14 12.49
C GLY A 210 19.22 4.04 11.25
N ARG A 211 19.75 5.25 11.43
CA ARG A 211 20.16 6.11 10.30
C ARG A 211 21.47 5.50 9.80
N GLN A 212 21.40 4.71 8.70
CA GLN A 212 22.61 4.34 7.96
C GLN A 212 23.04 5.49 7.09
#